data_06a8ac67b075d9435db62a55ed164046
#
_entry.id   06a8ac67b075d9435db62a55ed164046
#
_cell.length_a   1.000
_cell.length_b   1.000
_cell.length_c   1.000
_cell.angle_alpha   90.00
_cell.angle_beta   90.00
_cell.angle_gamma   90.00
#
_symmetry.space_group_name_H-M   'P 1'
#
loop_
_entity.id
_entity.type
_entity.pdbx_description
1 polymer ?
#
loop_
_entity_poly.entity_id
_entity_poly.type
_entity_poly.pdbx_seq_one_letter_code
_entity_poly.pdbx_strand_id
1 'polypeptide(L)'
;DVYKRQVSKGSAAFVLMTVLMKVFGPMIGQWQTLLYAVTVLSITVANLFAIRQKDLKRFLAFSSISQAGYIMLAVIGGSAFGMTSLVFYVLVYMAANLAVFGVVSTVEQHSGGKVGIEDYNGLYRTNPKLAVMMTLALFSLAGIPPFAGFFSKFFVFAAAFKGGFHLLVFIALINTVISLYYYLLVVKAMYITPNDAPVAPFRSDRYTRISLALCMALSLIHI
;
A
#
# COMPACT_ATOMS: atom_id res chain seq x y z
N ASP A 1 -1.23 -10.18 -14.31
CA ASP A 1 -2.27 -9.12 -14.32
C ASP A 1 -2.17 -8.11 -13.17
N VAL A 2 -1.61 -8.49 -12.00
CA VAL A 2 -1.41 -7.57 -10.86
C VAL A 2 -0.46 -6.43 -11.22
N TYR A 3 0.64 -6.71 -11.89
CA TYR A 3 1.64 -5.72 -12.31
C TYR A 3 1.04 -4.64 -13.24
N LYS A 4 0.22 -5.04 -14.20
CA LYS A 4 -0.46 -4.10 -15.12
C LYS A 4 -1.38 -3.15 -14.38
N ARG A 5 -2.15 -3.64 -13.39
CA ARG A 5 -3.08 -2.83 -12.60
C ARG A 5 -2.37 -1.78 -11.73
N GLN A 6 -1.15 -2.04 -11.31
CA GLN A 6 -0.40 -1.14 -10.43
C GLN A 6 0.26 0.01 -11.17
N VAL A 7 0.92 -0.28 -12.29
CA VAL A 7 1.48 0.75 -13.18
C VAL A 7 0.36 1.66 -13.68
N SER A 8 -0.79 1.09 -14.04
CA SER A 8 -1.97 1.82 -14.48
C SER A 8 -2.51 2.81 -13.46
N LYS A 9 -2.53 2.47 -12.17
CA LYS A 9 -3.01 3.39 -11.11
C LYS A 9 -2.11 4.60 -10.92
N GLY A 10 -0.80 4.40 -10.92
CA GLY A 10 0.18 5.48 -10.76
C GLY A 10 0.13 6.46 -11.92
N SER A 11 0.15 5.96 -13.15
CA SER A 11 0.06 6.79 -14.35
C SER A 11 -1.29 7.50 -14.44
N ALA A 12 -2.39 6.85 -14.10
CA ALA A 12 -3.72 7.46 -14.08
C ALA A 12 -3.81 8.61 -13.06
N ALA A 13 -3.25 8.46 -11.86
CA ALA A 13 -3.22 9.51 -10.85
C ALA A 13 -2.41 10.73 -11.31
N PHE A 14 -1.26 10.49 -11.96
CA PHE A 14 -0.43 11.57 -12.51
C PHE A 14 -1.13 12.31 -13.65
N VAL A 15 -1.74 11.59 -14.60
CA VAL A 15 -2.51 12.19 -15.69
C VAL A 15 -3.70 12.98 -15.14
N LEU A 16 -4.45 12.39 -14.19
CA LEU A 16 -5.58 13.06 -13.54
C LEU A 16 -5.14 14.39 -12.93
N MET A 17 -4.08 14.40 -12.13
CA MET A 17 -3.58 15.62 -11.52
C MET A 17 -3.17 16.65 -12.58
N THR A 18 -2.47 16.24 -13.62
CA THR A 18 -2.02 17.13 -14.70
C THR A 18 -3.21 17.76 -15.43
N VAL A 19 -4.23 16.97 -15.76
CA VAL A 19 -5.45 17.43 -16.44
C VAL A 19 -6.23 18.39 -15.53
N LEU A 20 -6.45 18.03 -14.27
CA LEU A 20 -7.19 18.86 -13.33
C LEU A 20 -6.50 20.23 -13.11
N MET A 21 -5.18 20.24 -12.97
CA MET A 21 -4.46 21.50 -12.73
C MET A 21 -4.28 22.35 -13.98
N LYS A 22 -4.04 21.74 -15.15
CA LYS A 22 -3.77 22.50 -16.39
C LYS A 22 -5.04 22.83 -17.17
N VAL A 23 -6.03 21.95 -17.23
CA VAL A 23 -7.24 22.14 -18.03
C VAL A 23 -8.38 22.67 -17.17
N PHE A 24 -8.60 22.07 -16.00
CA PHE A 24 -9.69 22.43 -15.09
C PHE A 24 -9.26 23.34 -13.93
N GLY A 25 -8.13 24.04 -14.05
CA GLY A 25 -7.67 24.99 -13.06
C GLY A 25 -8.71 26.05 -12.67
N PRO A 26 -9.48 26.66 -13.62
CA PRO A 26 -10.54 27.60 -13.28
C PRO A 26 -11.69 27.02 -12.43
N MET A 27 -11.87 25.70 -12.44
CA MET A 27 -12.91 24.98 -11.69
C MET A 27 -12.36 24.28 -10.44
N ILE A 28 -11.27 24.78 -9.86
CA ILE A 28 -10.56 24.10 -8.76
C ILE A 28 -11.47 23.80 -7.57
N GLY A 29 -12.34 24.70 -7.15
CA GLY A 29 -13.24 24.50 -6.03
C GLY A 29 -14.24 23.36 -6.21
N GLN A 30 -14.77 23.19 -7.45
CA GLN A 30 -15.74 22.15 -7.74
C GLN A 30 -15.10 20.76 -7.73
N TRP A 31 -14.01 20.56 -8.47
CA TRP A 31 -13.38 19.24 -8.53
C TRP A 31 -12.68 18.84 -7.22
N GLN A 32 -12.14 19.80 -6.45
CA GLN A 32 -11.60 19.52 -5.12
C GLN A 32 -12.68 19.01 -4.17
N THR A 33 -13.87 19.64 -4.16
CA THR A 33 -14.99 19.18 -3.33
C THR A 33 -15.44 17.78 -3.69
N LEU A 34 -15.56 17.49 -5.00
CA LEU A 34 -15.92 16.16 -5.49
C LEU A 34 -14.86 15.11 -5.07
N LEU A 35 -13.59 15.40 -5.34
CA LEU A 35 -12.50 14.49 -4.97
C LEU A 35 -12.37 14.30 -3.47
N TYR A 36 -12.65 15.34 -2.67
CA TYR A 36 -12.70 15.23 -1.22
C TYR A 36 -13.70 14.15 -0.78
N ALA A 37 -14.94 14.23 -1.23
CA ALA A 37 -15.99 13.27 -0.89
C ALA A 37 -15.62 11.84 -1.33
N VAL A 38 -15.15 11.68 -2.58
CA VAL A 38 -14.73 10.38 -3.14
C VAL A 38 -13.54 9.81 -2.35
N THR A 39 -12.58 10.65 -1.96
CA THR A 39 -11.40 10.23 -1.20
C THR A 39 -11.79 9.73 0.18
N VAL A 40 -12.61 10.46 0.93
CA VAL A 40 -13.08 10.03 2.27
C VAL A 40 -13.81 8.70 2.18
N LEU A 41 -14.71 8.54 1.23
CA LEU A 41 -15.43 7.28 1.00
C LEU A 41 -14.46 6.15 0.65
N SER A 42 -13.53 6.39 -0.28
CA SER A 42 -12.58 5.37 -0.73
C SER A 42 -11.68 4.87 0.40
N ILE A 43 -11.05 5.77 1.18
CA ILE A 43 -10.16 5.37 2.27
C ILE A 43 -10.92 4.67 3.39
N THR A 44 -12.12 5.15 3.73
CA THR A 44 -12.88 4.61 4.87
C THR A 44 -13.50 3.26 4.52
N VAL A 45 -14.24 3.19 3.42
CA VAL A 45 -14.93 1.96 3.01
C VAL A 45 -13.93 0.85 2.69
N ALA A 46 -12.86 1.17 1.94
CA ALA A 46 -11.86 0.17 1.59
C ALA A 46 -11.14 -0.39 2.82
N ASN A 47 -10.79 0.44 3.81
CA ASN A 47 -10.17 -0.02 5.04
C ASN A 47 -11.09 -0.91 5.87
N LEU A 48 -12.38 -0.55 5.99
CA LEU A 48 -13.35 -1.37 6.70
C LEU A 48 -13.58 -2.74 6.03
N PHE A 49 -13.62 -2.77 4.69
CA PHE A 49 -13.72 -4.03 3.96
C PHE A 49 -12.42 -4.86 4.05
N ALA A 50 -11.24 -4.21 4.06
CA ALA A 50 -9.96 -4.90 4.20
C ALA A 50 -9.87 -5.72 5.48
N ILE A 51 -10.33 -5.19 6.62
CA ILE A 51 -10.31 -5.87 7.92
C ILE A 51 -11.06 -7.22 7.89
N ARG A 52 -12.12 -7.31 7.09
CA ARG A 52 -12.98 -8.49 7.02
C ARG A 52 -12.53 -9.56 6.04
N GLN A 53 -11.47 -9.28 5.26
CA GLN A 53 -11.00 -10.23 4.27
C GLN A 53 -10.19 -11.36 4.91
N LYS A 54 -10.47 -12.58 4.48
CA LYS A 54 -9.70 -13.78 4.85
C LYS A 54 -8.71 -14.20 3.76
N ASP A 55 -8.97 -13.82 2.52
CA ASP A 55 -8.10 -14.04 1.37
C ASP A 55 -7.10 -12.89 1.24
N LEU A 56 -5.81 -13.20 1.21
CA LEU A 56 -4.74 -12.20 1.20
C LEU A 56 -4.71 -11.37 -0.10
N LYS A 57 -5.10 -11.95 -1.24
CA LYS A 57 -5.19 -11.20 -2.50
C LYS A 57 -6.34 -10.20 -2.49
N ARG A 58 -7.50 -10.60 -1.96
CA ARG A 58 -8.65 -9.69 -1.78
C ARG A 58 -8.35 -8.60 -0.77
N PHE A 59 -7.70 -8.96 0.33
CA PHE A 59 -7.20 -8.04 1.32
C PHE A 59 -6.30 -6.96 0.70
N LEU A 60 -5.30 -7.36 -0.09
CA LEU A 60 -4.40 -6.44 -0.79
C LEU A 60 -5.13 -5.61 -1.86
N ALA A 61 -6.18 -6.14 -2.48
CA ALA A 61 -7.01 -5.38 -3.42
C ALA A 61 -7.74 -4.23 -2.72
N PHE A 62 -8.40 -4.46 -1.57
CA PHE A 62 -9.03 -3.39 -0.78
C PHE A 62 -7.99 -2.40 -0.23
N SER A 63 -6.89 -2.90 0.30
CA SER A 63 -5.76 -2.07 0.69
C SER A 63 -5.30 -1.15 -0.45
N SER A 64 -5.23 -1.65 -1.67
CA SER A 64 -4.84 -0.85 -2.83
C SER A 64 -5.84 0.26 -3.21
N ILE A 65 -7.12 0.11 -2.84
CA ILE A 65 -8.13 1.17 -3.02
C ILE A 65 -7.89 2.28 -1.99
N SER A 66 -7.62 1.92 -0.73
CA SER A 66 -7.30 2.92 0.30
C SER A 66 -6.01 3.68 -0.02
N GLN A 67 -4.98 2.99 -0.55
CA GLN A 67 -3.73 3.64 -0.96
C GLN A 67 -3.95 4.62 -2.13
N ALA A 68 -4.82 4.29 -3.09
CA ALA A 68 -5.23 5.23 -4.14
C ALA A 68 -5.93 6.47 -3.56
N GLY A 69 -6.76 6.28 -2.53
CA GLY A 69 -7.36 7.40 -1.79
C GLY A 69 -6.31 8.32 -1.14
N TYR A 70 -5.25 7.76 -0.52
CA TYR A 70 -4.16 8.59 0.02
C TYR A 70 -3.40 9.37 -1.07
N ILE A 71 -3.20 8.79 -2.25
CA ILE A 71 -2.62 9.50 -3.39
C ILE A 71 -3.48 10.71 -3.78
N MET A 72 -4.81 10.62 -3.69
CA MET A 72 -5.71 11.73 -4.01
C MET A 72 -5.55 12.93 -3.08
N LEU A 73 -5.06 12.77 -1.84
CA LEU A 73 -4.76 13.91 -0.97
C LEU A 73 -3.74 14.87 -1.62
N ALA A 74 -2.73 14.32 -2.30
CA ALA A 74 -1.75 15.13 -3.02
C ALA A 74 -2.37 15.92 -4.18
N VAL A 75 -3.33 15.30 -4.89
CA VAL A 75 -4.09 15.94 -5.98
C VAL A 75 -4.96 17.08 -5.43
N ILE A 76 -5.70 16.81 -4.34
CA ILE A 76 -6.60 17.77 -3.69
C ILE A 76 -5.81 18.99 -3.17
N GLY A 77 -4.59 18.77 -2.66
CA GLY A 77 -3.71 19.85 -2.21
C GLY A 77 -3.31 20.86 -3.30
N GLY A 78 -3.46 20.52 -4.58
CA GLY A 78 -3.42 21.44 -5.71
C GLY A 78 -2.13 22.25 -5.89
N SER A 79 -0.97 21.73 -5.45
CA SER A 79 0.30 22.45 -5.44
C SER A 79 1.42 21.69 -6.14
N ALA A 80 2.49 22.39 -6.52
CA ALA A 80 3.71 21.77 -7.05
C ALA A 80 4.32 20.78 -6.04
N PHE A 81 4.26 21.09 -4.74
CA PHE A 81 4.66 20.17 -3.68
C PHE A 81 3.78 18.91 -3.64
N GLY A 82 2.47 19.06 -3.87
CA GLY A 82 1.55 17.92 -4.00
C GLY A 82 1.92 17.01 -5.18
N MET A 83 2.30 17.59 -6.33
CA MET A 83 2.73 16.81 -7.51
C MET A 83 4.00 15.99 -7.21
N THR A 84 5.00 16.59 -6.60
CA THR A 84 6.25 15.88 -6.20
C THR A 84 5.94 14.79 -5.18
N SER A 85 5.09 15.08 -4.19
CA SER A 85 4.66 14.13 -3.17
C SER A 85 3.90 12.94 -3.77
N LEU A 86 3.06 13.18 -4.79
CA LEU A 86 2.34 12.15 -5.53
C LEU A 86 3.31 11.18 -6.21
N VAL A 87 4.28 11.72 -6.98
CA VAL A 87 5.27 10.89 -7.69
C VAL A 87 6.05 10.03 -6.70
N PHE A 88 6.54 10.64 -5.62
CA PHE A 88 7.27 9.92 -4.58
C PHE A 88 6.43 8.81 -3.96
N TYR A 89 5.17 9.11 -3.60
CA TYR A 89 4.24 8.13 -3.03
C TYR A 89 4.00 6.95 -3.97
N VAL A 90 3.75 7.22 -5.24
CA VAL A 90 3.50 6.18 -6.24
C VAL A 90 4.69 5.25 -6.37
N LEU A 91 5.92 5.78 -6.43
CA LEU A 91 7.15 4.98 -6.53
C LEU A 91 7.33 4.05 -5.32
N VAL A 92 7.22 4.61 -4.11
CA VAL A 92 7.34 3.83 -2.86
C VAL A 92 6.24 2.76 -2.77
N TYR A 93 4.99 3.14 -3.07
CA TYR A 93 3.86 2.23 -3.07
C TYR A 93 4.04 1.09 -4.07
N MET A 94 4.49 1.38 -5.28
CA MET A 94 4.75 0.35 -6.29
C MET A 94 5.80 -0.65 -5.81
N ALA A 95 6.93 -0.18 -5.27
CA ALA A 95 7.99 -1.04 -4.76
C ALA A 95 7.50 -1.96 -3.63
N ALA A 96 6.85 -1.39 -2.61
CA ALA A 96 6.33 -2.15 -1.48
C ALA A 96 5.26 -3.17 -1.90
N ASN A 97 4.37 -2.79 -2.80
CA ASN A 97 3.28 -3.63 -3.25
C ASN A 97 3.77 -4.78 -4.17
N LEU A 98 4.76 -4.51 -5.03
CA LEU A 98 5.42 -5.56 -5.82
C LEU A 98 6.11 -6.58 -4.91
N ALA A 99 6.76 -6.14 -3.83
CA ALA A 99 7.36 -7.03 -2.85
C ALA A 99 6.31 -7.94 -2.18
N VAL A 100 5.20 -7.37 -1.69
CA VAL A 100 4.12 -8.13 -1.05
C VAL A 100 3.51 -9.15 -2.02
N PHE A 101 3.12 -8.73 -3.21
CA PHE A 101 2.54 -9.64 -4.21
C PHE A 101 3.55 -10.68 -4.70
N GLY A 102 4.84 -10.33 -4.79
CA GLY A 102 5.91 -11.27 -5.12
C GLY A 102 6.00 -12.39 -4.08
N VAL A 103 5.95 -12.05 -2.78
CA VAL A 103 5.91 -13.07 -1.71
C VAL A 103 4.64 -13.91 -1.81
N VAL A 104 3.46 -13.29 -1.98
CA VAL A 104 2.18 -14.01 -2.11
C VAL A 104 2.22 -14.99 -3.28
N SER A 105 2.67 -14.53 -4.46
CA SER A 105 2.77 -15.39 -5.65
C SER A 105 3.74 -16.55 -5.45
N THR A 106 4.87 -16.29 -4.76
CA THR A 106 5.87 -17.33 -4.48
C THR A 106 5.33 -18.39 -3.52
N VAL A 107 4.64 -17.98 -2.46
CA VAL A 107 4.00 -18.90 -1.52
C VAL A 107 2.90 -19.69 -2.21
N GLU A 108 2.03 -19.05 -2.98
CA GLU A 108 0.94 -19.69 -3.74
C GLU A 108 1.46 -20.80 -4.66
N GLN A 109 2.51 -20.52 -5.43
CA GLN A 109 3.11 -21.49 -6.37
C GLN A 109 3.67 -22.73 -5.67
N HIS A 110 4.24 -22.59 -4.47
CA HIS A 110 4.88 -23.68 -3.73
C HIS A 110 3.98 -24.34 -2.68
N SER A 111 2.80 -23.81 -2.44
CA SER A 111 1.84 -24.33 -1.46
C SER A 111 0.60 -24.98 -2.07
N GLY A 112 0.56 -25.14 -3.40
CA GLY A 112 -0.61 -25.69 -4.08
C GLY A 112 -1.82 -24.74 -4.13
N GLY A 113 -1.56 -23.42 -4.21
CA GLY A 113 -2.62 -22.40 -4.39
C GLY A 113 -3.16 -21.81 -3.09
N LYS A 114 -2.49 -21.98 -1.95
CA LYS A 114 -2.88 -21.39 -0.67
C LYS A 114 -2.71 -19.88 -0.67
N VAL A 115 -3.79 -19.15 -0.41
CA VAL A 115 -3.83 -17.67 -0.41
C VAL A 115 -4.60 -17.08 0.77
N GLY A 116 -5.13 -17.89 1.65
CA GLY A 116 -5.78 -17.48 2.88
C GLY A 116 -4.79 -16.86 3.87
N ILE A 117 -5.19 -15.85 4.66
CA ILE A 117 -4.34 -15.29 5.71
C ILE A 117 -3.95 -16.38 6.73
N GLU A 118 -4.85 -17.31 7.00
CA GLU A 118 -4.62 -18.45 7.91
C GLU A 118 -3.55 -19.42 7.37
N ASP A 119 -3.41 -19.53 6.05
CA ASP A 119 -2.37 -20.36 5.42
C ASP A 119 -0.95 -19.83 5.70
N TYR A 120 -0.82 -18.56 6.05
CA TYR A 120 0.45 -17.92 6.43
C TYR A 120 0.80 -18.09 7.90
N ASN A 121 -0.05 -18.72 8.72
CA ASN A 121 0.23 -18.99 10.12
C ASN A 121 1.52 -19.80 10.26
N GLY A 122 2.44 -19.28 11.08
CA GLY A 122 3.74 -19.93 11.32
C GLY A 122 4.72 -19.89 10.15
N LEU A 123 4.48 -19.12 9.10
CA LEU A 123 5.37 -19.02 7.92
C LEU A 123 6.82 -18.69 8.28
N TYR A 124 7.04 -17.90 9.34
CA TYR A 124 8.39 -17.56 9.79
C TYR A 124 9.20 -18.78 10.21
N ARG A 125 8.58 -19.84 10.76
CA ARG A 125 9.27 -21.04 11.21
C ARG A 125 9.83 -21.86 10.04
N THR A 126 9.15 -21.87 8.92
CA THR A 126 9.51 -22.68 7.74
C THR A 126 10.23 -21.86 6.66
N ASN A 127 9.82 -20.62 6.44
CA ASN A 127 10.31 -19.74 5.38
C ASN A 127 10.67 -18.34 5.93
N PRO A 128 11.65 -18.20 6.85
CA PRO A 128 11.91 -16.97 7.60
C PRO A 128 12.25 -15.79 6.68
N LYS A 129 13.01 -15.99 5.60
CA LYS A 129 13.39 -14.93 4.68
C LYS A 129 12.18 -14.30 3.98
N LEU A 130 11.21 -15.12 3.54
CA LEU A 130 9.98 -14.62 2.92
C LEU A 130 9.09 -13.91 3.92
N ALA A 131 8.97 -14.44 5.14
CA ALA A 131 8.21 -13.80 6.21
C ALA A 131 8.78 -12.42 6.58
N VAL A 132 10.11 -12.29 6.71
CA VAL A 132 10.76 -11.00 6.95
C VAL A 132 10.52 -10.02 5.79
N MET A 133 10.69 -10.46 4.54
CA MET A 133 10.44 -9.61 3.37
C MET A 133 9.00 -9.13 3.32
N MET A 134 8.03 -10.00 3.57
CA MET A 134 6.61 -9.65 3.66
C MET A 134 6.36 -8.62 4.75
N THR A 135 6.94 -8.82 5.93
CA THR A 135 6.78 -7.91 7.08
C THR A 135 7.31 -6.51 6.79
N LEU A 136 8.52 -6.41 6.24
CA LEU A 136 9.12 -5.11 5.90
C LEU A 136 8.29 -4.38 4.84
N ALA A 137 7.80 -5.09 3.83
CA ALA A 137 6.93 -4.52 2.80
C ALA A 137 5.58 -4.06 3.39
N LEU A 138 4.96 -4.84 4.28
CA LEU A 138 3.74 -4.46 4.97
C LEU A 138 3.95 -3.25 5.90
N PHE A 139 5.08 -3.15 6.58
CA PHE A 139 5.42 -1.99 7.42
C PHE A 139 5.59 -0.73 6.57
N SER A 140 6.17 -0.83 5.39
CA SER A 140 6.23 0.28 4.45
C SER A 140 4.83 0.71 3.98
N LEU A 141 3.96 -0.24 3.59
CA LEU A 141 2.57 0.07 3.22
C LEU A 141 1.76 0.66 4.38
N ALA A 142 1.99 0.20 5.59
CA ALA A 142 1.38 0.74 6.81
C ALA A 142 1.82 2.19 7.07
N GLY A 143 3.05 2.53 6.69
CA GLY A 143 3.65 3.83 6.97
C GLY A 143 4.24 3.91 8.36
N ILE A 144 4.96 2.87 8.80
CA ILE A 144 5.69 2.87 10.07
C ILE A 144 7.07 3.51 9.85
N PRO A 145 7.53 4.45 10.72
CA PRO A 145 8.92 4.86 10.70
C PRO A 145 9.85 3.66 11.01
N PRO A 146 10.99 3.51 10.39
CA PRO A 146 11.73 4.41 9.49
C PRO A 146 11.53 4.13 7.98
N PHE A 147 10.50 3.42 7.58
CA PHE A 147 10.29 3.01 6.19
C PHE A 147 9.89 4.17 5.28
N ALA A 148 10.26 4.07 3.99
CA ALA A 148 9.91 5.07 2.97
C ALA A 148 8.40 5.35 2.87
N GLY A 149 7.56 4.36 3.15
CA GLY A 149 6.10 4.51 3.20
C GLY A 149 5.60 5.53 4.21
N PHE A 150 6.29 5.71 5.34
CA PHE A 150 5.99 6.76 6.30
C PHE A 150 6.19 8.15 5.67
N PHE A 151 7.35 8.40 5.09
CA PHE A 151 7.67 9.70 4.49
C PHE A 151 6.76 10.00 3.30
N SER A 152 6.42 8.99 2.50
CA SER A 152 5.50 9.18 1.38
C SER A 152 4.11 9.62 1.84
N LYS A 153 3.56 9.00 2.89
CA LYS A 153 2.29 9.41 3.52
C LYS A 153 2.40 10.80 4.13
N PHE A 154 3.48 11.06 4.85
CA PHE A 154 3.72 12.36 5.48
C PHE A 154 3.69 13.50 4.45
N PHE A 155 4.35 13.33 3.31
CA PHE A 155 4.39 14.38 2.29
C PHE A 155 3.03 14.63 1.63
N VAL A 156 2.25 13.59 1.32
CA VAL A 156 0.91 13.79 0.74
C VAL A 156 -0.06 14.41 1.75
N PHE A 157 0.07 14.06 3.05
CA PHE A 157 -0.72 14.68 4.12
C PHE A 157 -0.33 16.15 4.30
N ALA A 158 0.98 16.47 4.28
CA ALA A 158 1.46 17.84 4.34
C ALA A 158 0.99 18.68 3.15
N ALA A 159 0.92 18.08 1.94
CA ALA A 159 0.38 18.77 0.77
C ALA A 159 -1.09 19.15 0.93
N ALA A 160 -1.93 18.20 1.38
CA ALA A 160 -3.35 18.46 1.65
C ALA A 160 -3.54 19.45 2.80
N PHE A 161 -2.73 19.35 3.87
CA PHE A 161 -2.78 20.26 5.02
C PHE A 161 -2.46 21.70 4.63
N LYS A 162 -1.39 21.90 3.84
CA LYS A 162 -1.03 23.22 3.29
C LYS A 162 -2.10 23.78 2.35
N GLY A 163 -2.87 22.91 1.68
CA GLY A 163 -4.02 23.28 0.87
C GLY A 163 -5.28 23.67 1.67
N GLY A 164 -5.21 23.61 3.03
CA GLY A 164 -6.33 23.97 3.90
C GLY A 164 -7.30 22.81 4.22
N PHE A 165 -7.04 21.60 3.76
CA PHE A 165 -7.90 20.41 3.94
C PHE A 165 -7.62 19.67 5.26
N HIS A 166 -7.65 20.39 6.39
CA HIS A 166 -7.28 19.86 7.71
C HIS A 166 -8.15 18.68 8.16
N LEU A 167 -9.47 18.76 7.96
CA LEU A 167 -10.38 17.67 8.32
C LEU A 167 -10.14 16.41 7.48
N LEU A 168 -9.84 16.57 6.19
CA LEU A 168 -9.50 15.45 5.31
C LEU A 168 -8.23 14.73 5.80
N VAL A 169 -7.20 15.50 6.18
CA VAL A 169 -5.96 14.95 6.74
C VAL A 169 -6.24 14.21 8.05
N PHE A 170 -7.08 14.75 8.92
CA PHE A 170 -7.45 14.10 10.18
C PHE A 170 -8.16 12.75 9.92
N ILE A 171 -9.12 12.72 9.00
CA ILE A 171 -9.80 11.47 8.59
C ILE A 171 -8.78 10.48 8.00
N ALA A 172 -7.85 10.94 7.18
CA ALA A 172 -6.81 10.11 6.60
C ALA A 172 -5.86 9.54 7.65
N LEU A 173 -5.51 10.30 8.69
CA LEU A 173 -4.70 9.82 9.83
C LEU A 173 -5.41 8.69 10.59
N ILE A 174 -6.70 8.85 10.90
CA ILE A 174 -7.50 7.79 11.53
C ILE A 174 -7.49 6.53 10.65
N ASN A 175 -7.73 6.69 9.36
CA ASN A 175 -7.69 5.59 8.40
C ASN A 175 -6.31 4.94 8.28
N THR A 176 -5.23 5.68 8.49
CA THR A 176 -3.87 5.13 8.54
C THR A 176 -3.70 4.21 9.75
N VAL A 177 -4.24 4.57 10.91
CA VAL A 177 -4.23 3.70 12.11
C VAL A 177 -5.03 2.42 11.85
N ILE A 178 -6.20 2.53 11.21
CA ILE A 178 -6.99 1.36 10.79
C ILE A 178 -6.19 0.48 9.84
N SER A 179 -5.48 1.07 8.89
CA SER A 179 -4.65 0.31 7.94
C SER A 179 -3.47 -0.39 8.63
N LEU A 180 -2.84 0.24 9.59
CA LEU A 180 -1.80 -0.35 10.42
C LEU A 180 -2.31 -1.62 11.12
N TYR A 181 -3.49 -1.55 11.73
CA TYR A 181 -4.07 -2.69 12.42
C TYR A 181 -4.19 -3.93 11.53
N TYR A 182 -4.77 -3.81 10.35
CA TYR A 182 -4.96 -4.98 9.51
C TYR A 182 -3.66 -5.51 8.87
N TYR A 183 -2.66 -4.67 8.62
CA TYR A 183 -1.34 -5.15 8.20
C TYR A 183 -0.64 -5.93 9.32
N LEU A 184 -0.78 -5.47 10.57
CA LEU A 184 -0.23 -6.18 11.73
C LEU A 184 -0.93 -7.52 11.97
N LEU A 185 -2.20 -7.70 11.59
CA LEU A 185 -2.85 -9.02 11.65
C LEU A 185 -2.16 -10.06 10.76
N VAL A 186 -1.72 -9.68 9.55
CA VAL A 186 -0.95 -10.56 8.67
C VAL A 186 0.42 -10.88 9.29
N VAL A 187 1.10 -9.90 9.86
CA VAL A 187 2.38 -10.12 10.57
C VAL A 187 2.17 -11.06 11.76
N LYS A 188 1.11 -10.85 12.55
CA LYS A 188 0.75 -11.74 13.67
C LYS A 188 0.56 -13.18 13.19
N ALA A 189 -0.14 -13.39 12.07
CA ALA A 189 -0.33 -14.72 11.49
C ALA A 189 1.02 -15.39 11.19
N MET A 190 1.94 -14.69 10.55
CA MET A 190 3.24 -15.25 10.16
C MET A 190 4.15 -15.63 11.34
N TYR A 191 4.12 -14.87 12.44
CA TYR A 191 5.09 -14.99 13.53
C TYR A 191 4.53 -15.62 14.80
N ILE A 192 3.27 -15.34 15.14
CA ILE A 192 2.70 -15.64 16.46
C ILE A 192 1.69 -16.78 16.39
N THR A 193 0.82 -16.78 15.37
CA THR A 193 -0.27 -17.77 15.30
C THR A 193 0.29 -19.16 14.97
N PRO A 194 0.05 -20.16 15.81
CA PRO A 194 0.53 -21.52 15.55
C PRO A 194 -0.20 -22.13 14.35
N ASN A 195 0.48 -23.04 13.66
CA ASN A 195 -0.11 -23.86 12.60
C ASN A 195 0.52 -25.25 12.68
N ASP A 196 -0.31 -26.29 12.75
CA ASP A 196 0.13 -27.68 12.81
C ASP A 196 0.64 -28.18 11.47
N ALA A 197 0.21 -27.54 10.36
CA ALA A 197 0.64 -27.87 9.00
C ALA A 197 1.05 -26.59 8.21
N PRO A 198 2.14 -25.91 8.64
CA PRO A 198 2.60 -24.69 7.96
C PRO A 198 3.07 -25.01 6.54
N VAL A 199 3.15 -23.98 5.70
CA VAL A 199 3.71 -24.12 4.34
C VAL A 199 5.10 -24.73 4.45
N ALA A 200 5.34 -25.84 3.75
CA ALA A 200 6.62 -26.54 3.80
C ALA A 200 7.79 -25.63 3.43
N PRO A 201 8.99 -25.86 3.97
CA PRO A 201 10.17 -25.10 3.55
C PRO A 201 10.43 -25.31 2.06
N PHE A 202 10.62 -24.22 1.32
CA PHE A 202 10.99 -24.25 -0.09
C PHE A 202 12.04 -23.21 -0.41
N ARG A 203 12.70 -23.36 -1.56
CA ARG A 203 13.67 -22.41 -2.05
C ARG A 203 13.13 -21.74 -3.30
N SER A 204 12.82 -20.44 -3.19
CA SER A 204 12.44 -19.64 -4.36
C SER A 204 13.59 -19.55 -5.37
N ASP A 205 13.28 -19.37 -6.64
CA ASP A 205 14.26 -19.22 -7.70
C ASP A 205 15.13 -17.95 -7.51
N ARG A 206 16.26 -17.90 -8.20
CA ARG A 206 17.24 -16.82 -8.07
C ARG A 206 16.66 -15.47 -8.49
N TYR A 207 15.87 -15.44 -9.56
CA TYR A 207 15.28 -14.20 -10.11
C TYR A 207 14.25 -13.62 -9.16
N THR A 208 13.38 -14.43 -8.59
CA THR A 208 12.40 -14.01 -7.57
C THR A 208 13.10 -13.39 -6.36
N ARG A 209 14.18 -14.01 -5.87
CA ARG A 209 14.94 -13.47 -4.74
C ARG A 209 15.59 -12.12 -5.04
N ILE A 210 16.17 -11.95 -6.23
CA ILE A 210 16.78 -10.67 -6.65
C ILE A 210 15.69 -9.60 -6.78
N SER A 211 14.57 -9.90 -7.45
CA SER A 211 13.46 -8.96 -7.62
C SER A 211 12.89 -8.51 -6.27
N LEU A 212 12.66 -9.44 -5.34
CA LEU A 212 12.18 -9.12 -4.01
C LEU A 212 13.19 -8.26 -3.23
N ALA A 213 14.48 -8.58 -3.31
CA ALA A 213 15.53 -7.80 -2.65
C ALA A 213 15.62 -6.37 -3.20
N LEU A 214 15.50 -6.20 -4.53
CA LEU A 214 15.48 -4.87 -5.16
C LEU A 214 14.25 -4.05 -4.73
N CYS A 215 13.05 -4.66 -4.76
CA CYS A 215 11.84 -3.99 -4.29
C CYS A 215 11.95 -3.57 -2.82
N MET A 216 12.53 -4.43 -1.99
CA MET A 216 12.77 -4.13 -0.58
C MET A 216 13.79 -3.01 -0.41
N ALA A 217 14.90 -3.05 -1.13
CA ALA A 217 15.91 -1.98 -1.12
C ALA A 217 15.26 -0.63 -1.46
N LEU A 218 14.46 -0.55 -2.54
CA LEU A 218 13.74 0.67 -2.93
C LEU A 218 12.72 1.13 -1.87
N SER A 219 12.13 0.20 -1.12
CA SER A 219 11.20 0.52 -0.04
C SER A 219 11.87 0.94 1.27
N LEU A 220 13.16 0.61 1.46
CA LEU A 220 13.95 0.91 2.64
C LEU A 220 14.90 2.10 2.46
N ILE A 221 15.39 2.36 1.23
CA ILE A 221 16.53 3.25 0.91
C ILE A 221 16.19 4.76 0.99
N HIS A 222 15.24 5.19 1.75
CA HIS A 222 15.01 6.63 1.95
C HIS A 222 15.29 7.09 3.38
N ILE A 223 16.41 6.61 3.93
CA ILE A 223 17.01 7.20 5.15
C ILE A 223 18.28 7.92 4.74
#